data_27ceb82038fb4be283182d70499c6627
#
_entry.id   27ceb82038fb4be283182d70499c6627
#
_cell.length_a   1.000
_cell.length_b   1.000
_cell.length_c   1.000
_cell.angle_alpha   90.00
_cell.angle_beta   90.00
_cell.angle_gamma   90.00
#
_symmetry.space_group_name_H-M   'P 1'
#
loop_
_entity.id
_entity.type
_entity.pdbx_description
1 polymer ?
#
loop_
_entity_poly.entity_id
_entity_poly.type
_entity_poly.pdbx_seq_one_letter_code
_entity_poly.pdbx_strand_id
1 'polypeptide(L)'
;MKHLLAGILVWVIWGLCSCQSDGKVIIPSPIYVDNHYHGPADPEITWNPKTEEWMIFYTSRRPFKDQASYVGTPVGVAVSKDFVHWKFAGYCSFDGVGGQPDSEKTYWAPGVIVEGDSAHMFVTLKDDSTPVWGGPSNIVHFSAPLEDMISGWRRVNTVVDTPISIDATVVKNGDRWDMWYRDRPTEDTGGLYYAQSNDLYHWTLKGLAKGDINNV
;
A
#
# COMPACT_ATOMS: atom_id res chain seq x y z
N MET A 1 -72.82 6.77 -46.90
CA MET A 1 -71.61 7.60 -47.01
C MET A 1 -70.88 7.52 -45.68
N LYS A 2 -69.84 6.73 -45.61
CA LYS A 2 -69.03 6.54 -44.41
C LYS A 2 -67.64 7.09 -44.70
N HIS A 3 -67.28 8.16 -44.02
CA HIS A 3 -65.94 8.77 -44.13
C HIS A 3 -64.94 7.99 -43.18
N LEU A 4 -63.96 7.38 -43.78
CA LEU A 4 -62.84 6.78 -43.10
C LEU A 4 -61.76 7.85 -42.86
N LEU A 5 -61.53 8.23 -41.61
CA LEU A 5 -60.38 9.07 -41.21
C LEU A 5 -59.19 8.15 -40.98
N ALA A 6 -58.21 8.29 -41.86
CA ALA A 6 -56.91 7.63 -41.66
C ALA A 6 -56.04 8.52 -40.76
N GLY A 7 -55.76 8.05 -39.53
CA GLY A 7 -54.83 8.72 -38.62
C GLY A 7 -53.38 8.34 -38.98
N ILE A 8 -52.59 9.33 -39.32
CA ILE A 8 -51.15 9.21 -39.53
C ILE A 8 -50.46 9.26 -38.19
N LEU A 9 -49.89 8.11 -37.75
CA LEU A 9 -49.10 8.02 -36.56
C LEU A 9 -47.64 8.43 -36.90
N VAL A 10 -47.25 9.63 -36.50
CA VAL A 10 -45.84 10.09 -36.64
C VAL A 10 -45.05 9.56 -35.50
N TRP A 11 -44.17 8.60 -35.77
CA TRP A 11 -43.15 8.14 -34.84
C TRP A 11 -42.01 9.15 -34.79
N VAL A 12 -41.92 9.92 -33.69
CA VAL A 12 -40.73 10.71 -33.39
C VAL A 12 -39.68 9.78 -32.81
N ILE A 13 -38.70 9.39 -33.64
CA ILE A 13 -37.52 8.69 -33.19
C ILE A 13 -36.65 9.73 -32.52
N TRP A 14 -36.63 9.73 -31.18
CA TRP A 14 -35.64 10.43 -30.39
C TRP A 14 -34.32 9.64 -30.57
N GLY A 15 -33.48 10.12 -31.47
CA GLY A 15 -32.10 9.68 -31.53
C GLY A 15 -31.41 10.03 -30.22
N LEU A 16 -31.22 9.04 -29.36
CA LEU A 16 -30.27 9.14 -28.25
C LEU A 16 -28.89 9.30 -28.87
N CYS A 17 -28.47 10.56 -29.02
CA CYS A 17 -27.06 10.87 -29.26
C CYS A 17 -26.31 10.42 -27.99
N SER A 18 -25.81 9.17 -27.97
CA SER A 18 -24.84 8.75 -27.00
C SER A 18 -23.60 9.57 -27.29
N CYS A 19 -23.36 10.61 -26.51
CA CYS A 19 -22.03 11.18 -26.40
C CYS A 19 -21.12 10.08 -25.93
N GLN A 20 -20.43 9.41 -26.85
CA GLN A 20 -19.25 8.63 -26.56
C GLN A 20 -18.23 9.63 -26.01
N SER A 21 -18.14 9.71 -24.69
CA SER A 21 -17.00 10.35 -24.06
C SER A 21 -15.77 9.60 -24.56
N ASP A 22 -14.76 10.32 -24.98
CA ASP A 22 -13.46 9.80 -25.50
C ASP A 22 -12.69 8.97 -24.48
N GLY A 23 -13.31 8.17 -23.64
CA GLY A 23 -12.74 7.19 -22.75
C GLY A 23 -11.59 7.68 -21.83
N LYS A 24 -11.31 8.98 -21.83
CA LYS A 24 -10.26 9.56 -20.99
C LYS A 24 -10.76 9.72 -19.57
N VAL A 25 -10.24 8.91 -18.69
CA VAL A 25 -10.40 9.09 -17.25
C VAL A 25 -9.37 10.12 -16.78
N ILE A 26 -9.85 11.21 -16.20
CA ILE A 26 -8.96 12.20 -15.58
C ILE A 26 -8.75 11.76 -14.13
N ILE A 27 -7.53 11.34 -13.84
CA ILE A 27 -7.12 10.99 -12.48
C ILE A 27 -6.74 12.29 -11.75
N PRO A 28 -7.29 12.55 -10.55
CA PRO A 28 -6.92 13.72 -9.77
C PRO A 28 -5.45 13.66 -9.32
N SER A 29 -4.85 14.82 -9.13
CA SER A 29 -3.51 14.92 -8.54
C SER A 29 -3.55 15.93 -7.38
N PRO A 30 -3.23 15.49 -6.16
CA PRO A 30 -2.86 14.13 -5.76
C PRO A 30 -4.02 13.14 -5.89
N ILE A 31 -3.70 11.86 -6.10
CA ILE A 31 -4.68 10.78 -6.22
C ILE A 31 -5.48 10.57 -4.92
N TYR A 32 -4.83 10.76 -3.78
CA TYR A 32 -5.42 10.66 -2.46
C TYR A 32 -4.72 11.61 -1.47
N VAL A 33 -5.48 12.14 -0.53
CA VAL A 33 -5.00 12.96 0.60
C VAL A 33 -5.64 12.40 1.86
N ASP A 34 -4.82 12.07 2.86
CA ASP A 34 -5.31 11.67 4.18
C ASP A 34 -5.96 12.86 4.88
N ASN A 35 -7.25 12.74 5.20
CA ASN A 35 -8.02 13.82 5.83
C ASN A 35 -7.66 14.05 7.31
N HIS A 36 -6.89 13.13 7.92
CA HIS A 36 -6.55 13.22 9.34
C HIS A 36 -5.24 13.98 9.55
N TYR A 37 -4.18 13.58 8.83
CA TYR A 37 -2.86 14.16 9.02
C TYR A 37 -2.26 14.81 7.77
N HIS A 38 -2.94 14.71 6.61
CA HIS A 38 -2.49 15.24 5.31
C HIS A 38 -1.09 14.75 4.88
N GLY A 39 -0.61 13.67 5.46
CA GLY A 39 0.76 13.22 5.27
C GLY A 39 0.91 11.75 4.87
N PRO A 40 0.15 11.23 3.86
CA PRO A 40 0.43 9.90 3.32
C PRO A 40 1.80 9.92 2.64
N ALA A 41 2.64 8.96 3.01
CA ALA A 41 3.97 8.76 2.43
C ALA A 41 4.19 7.28 2.12
N ASP A 42 5.17 6.99 1.25
CA ASP A 42 5.58 5.64 0.90
C ASP A 42 4.40 4.73 0.51
N PRO A 43 3.56 5.14 -0.47
CA PRO A 43 2.35 4.41 -0.79
C PRO A 43 2.64 3.12 -1.56
N GLU A 44 1.97 2.05 -1.17
CA GLU A 44 1.87 0.79 -1.91
C GLU A 44 0.43 0.60 -2.38
N ILE A 45 0.24 0.30 -3.66
CA ILE A 45 -1.08 0.07 -4.24
C ILE A 45 -1.23 -1.40 -4.63
N THR A 46 -2.26 -2.05 -4.11
CA THR A 46 -2.58 -3.43 -4.45
C THR A 46 -4.06 -3.61 -4.78
N TRP A 47 -4.37 -4.65 -5.54
CA TRP A 47 -5.73 -5.08 -5.81
C TRP A 47 -6.16 -6.16 -4.83
N ASN A 48 -7.30 -5.98 -4.19
CA ASN A 48 -7.92 -7.03 -3.38
C ASN A 48 -8.99 -7.75 -4.22
N PRO A 49 -8.74 -8.98 -4.67
CA PRO A 49 -9.69 -9.70 -5.51
C PRO A 49 -10.94 -10.17 -4.75
N LYS A 50 -10.91 -10.16 -3.41
CA LYS A 50 -12.04 -10.58 -2.58
C LYS A 50 -13.09 -9.50 -2.42
N THR A 51 -12.65 -8.25 -2.25
CA THR A 51 -13.54 -7.08 -2.12
C THR A 51 -13.75 -6.36 -3.44
N GLU A 52 -13.00 -6.72 -4.46
CA GLU A 52 -12.95 -6.05 -5.77
C GLU A 52 -12.66 -4.55 -5.61
N GLU A 53 -11.62 -4.23 -4.83
CA GLU A 53 -11.18 -2.88 -4.56
C GLU A 53 -9.67 -2.73 -4.73
N TRP A 54 -9.25 -1.59 -5.24
CA TRP A 54 -7.90 -1.10 -5.12
C TRP A 54 -7.68 -0.58 -3.70
N MET A 55 -6.53 -0.88 -3.14
CA MET A 55 -6.14 -0.45 -1.79
C MET A 55 -4.81 0.27 -1.85
N ILE A 56 -4.72 1.44 -1.20
CA ILE A 56 -3.47 2.13 -0.94
C ILE A 56 -3.13 1.90 0.53
N PHE A 57 -1.96 1.35 0.79
CA PHE A 57 -1.34 1.30 2.12
C PHE A 57 -0.25 2.36 2.17
N TYR A 58 -0.14 3.10 3.25
CA TYR A 58 0.81 4.20 3.34
C TYR A 58 1.28 4.45 4.77
N THR A 59 2.47 4.99 4.92
CA THR A 59 2.94 5.57 6.18
C THR A 59 2.10 6.81 6.50
N SER A 60 1.32 6.77 7.59
CA SER A 60 0.50 7.93 8.00
C SER A 60 1.35 8.92 8.79
N ARG A 61 2.13 9.74 8.07
CA ARG A 61 2.99 10.77 8.68
C ARG A 61 2.18 11.91 9.24
N ARG A 62 2.70 12.52 10.30
CA ARG A 62 2.10 13.65 11.00
C ARG A 62 2.94 14.91 10.79
N PRO A 63 2.85 15.58 9.62
CA PRO A 63 3.76 16.67 9.24
C PRO A 63 3.71 17.88 10.17
N PHE A 64 2.64 18.01 10.98
CA PHE A 64 2.45 19.14 11.89
C PHE A 64 2.83 18.82 13.34
N LYS A 65 3.40 17.65 13.63
CA LYS A 65 3.73 17.20 14.98
C LYS A 65 5.24 17.24 15.21
N ASP A 66 5.89 18.37 14.96
CA ASP A 66 7.31 18.63 15.23
C ASP A 66 8.26 17.43 15.06
N GLN A 67 9.21 17.25 15.97
CA GLN A 67 10.17 16.14 15.93
C GLN A 67 9.55 14.76 16.18
N ALA A 68 8.33 14.69 16.70
CA ALA A 68 7.59 13.46 16.91
C ALA A 68 6.74 13.01 15.71
N SER A 69 6.84 13.68 14.57
CA SER A 69 6.06 13.37 13.34
C SER A 69 6.32 11.98 12.76
N TYR A 70 7.41 11.34 13.15
CA TYR A 70 7.84 10.02 12.64
C TYR A 70 7.59 8.88 13.62
N VAL A 71 7.26 9.19 14.87
CA VAL A 71 7.07 8.22 15.95
C VAL A 71 5.59 7.96 16.16
N GLY A 72 5.24 6.71 16.41
CA GLY A 72 3.85 6.29 16.59
C GLY A 72 3.02 6.45 15.31
N THR A 73 3.62 6.28 14.12
CA THR A 73 2.93 6.36 12.84
C THR A 73 2.29 5.02 12.49
N PRO A 74 0.96 4.95 12.27
CA PRO A 74 0.31 3.75 11.77
C PRO A 74 0.48 3.61 10.25
N VAL A 75 0.13 2.44 9.73
CA VAL A 75 -0.16 2.25 8.32
C VAL A 75 -1.60 2.66 8.07
N GLY A 76 -1.80 3.69 7.26
CA GLY A 76 -3.12 4.11 6.81
C GLY A 76 -3.56 3.36 5.56
N VAL A 77 -4.87 3.24 5.38
CA VAL A 77 -5.48 2.54 4.23
C VAL A 77 -6.54 3.41 3.58
N ALA A 78 -6.46 3.53 2.27
CA ALA A 78 -7.52 4.07 1.44
C ALA A 78 -7.95 3.05 0.38
N VAL A 79 -9.22 3.08 -0.02
CA VAL A 79 -9.78 2.14 -0.99
C VAL A 79 -10.49 2.84 -2.11
N SER A 80 -10.51 2.20 -3.30
CA SER A 80 -11.22 2.68 -4.47
C SER A 80 -11.71 1.50 -5.34
N LYS A 81 -12.88 1.66 -5.96
CA LYS A 81 -13.39 0.69 -6.96
C LYS A 81 -13.00 1.03 -8.39
N ASP A 82 -12.64 2.26 -8.65
CA ASP A 82 -12.43 2.79 -10.00
C ASP A 82 -11.05 3.44 -10.20
N PHE A 83 -10.17 3.38 -9.19
CA PHE A 83 -8.84 4.00 -9.19
C PHE A 83 -8.86 5.55 -9.26
N VAL A 84 -10.02 6.16 -9.25
CA VAL A 84 -10.22 7.63 -9.35
C VAL A 84 -10.75 8.21 -8.06
N HIS A 85 -11.75 7.55 -7.46
CA HIS A 85 -12.41 8.01 -6.25
C HIS A 85 -11.92 7.18 -5.06
N TRP A 86 -11.05 7.77 -4.27
CA TRP A 86 -10.46 7.15 -3.09
C TRP A 86 -11.13 7.62 -1.82
N LYS A 87 -11.32 6.72 -0.89
CA LYS A 87 -11.84 7.02 0.46
C LYS A 87 -10.96 6.39 1.53
N PHE A 88 -10.80 7.08 2.64
CA PHE A 88 -10.15 6.52 3.82
C PHE A 88 -10.94 5.30 4.32
N ALA A 89 -10.23 4.21 4.60
CA ALA A 89 -10.81 2.95 5.06
C ALA A 89 -10.44 2.62 6.51
N GLY A 90 -9.34 3.16 7.03
CA GLY A 90 -8.91 2.93 8.40
C GLY A 90 -7.39 2.93 8.55
N TYR A 91 -6.95 2.57 9.75
CA TYR A 91 -5.55 2.28 10.05
C TYR A 91 -5.38 0.80 10.33
N CYS A 92 -4.27 0.22 9.88
CA CYS A 92 -3.97 -1.19 10.14
C CYS A 92 -3.82 -1.46 11.64
N SER A 93 -4.31 -2.62 12.07
CA SER A 93 -3.97 -3.18 13.35
C SER A 93 -3.14 -4.45 13.16
N PHE A 94 -2.12 -4.60 13.99
CA PHE A 94 -1.15 -5.69 13.95
C PHE A 94 -1.26 -6.50 15.24
N ASP A 95 -1.59 -7.79 15.13
CA ASP A 95 -1.86 -8.69 16.27
C ASP A 95 -2.96 -8.16 17.22
N GLY A 96 -3.93 -7.41 16.64
CA GLY A 96 -5.02 -6.80 17.40
C GLY A 96 -4.67 -5.47 18.09
N VAL A 97 -3.45 -4.94 17.87
CA VAL A 97 -3.00 -3.65 18.40
C VAL A 97 -2.92 -2.63 17.25
N GLY A 98 -3.33 -1.40 17.48
CA GLY A 98 -3.38 -0.33 16.48
C GLY A 98 -4.80 -0.04 16.00
N GLY A 99 -4.96 0.32 14.74
CA GLY A 99 -6.26 0.73 14.17
C GLY A 99 -6.65 2.17 14.53
N GLN A 100 -5.76 2.92 15.19
CA GLN A 100 -5.95 4.29 15.61
C GLN A 100 -4.96 5.23 14.91
N PRO A 101 -5.29 6.52 14.79
CA PRO A 101 -4.39 7.49 14.16
C PRO A 101 -3.06 7.68 14.91
N ASP A 102 -3.07 7.54 16.24
CA ASP A 102 -1.86 7.52 17.06
C ASP A 102 -1.53 6.07 17.42
N SER A 103 -0.51 5.53 16.75
CA SER A 103 -0.05 4.16 17.00
C SER A 103 0.89 4.12 18.21
N GLU A 104 0.83 3.02 18.96
CA GLU A 104 1.81 2.72 20.02
C GLU A 104 3.18 2.36 19.45
N LYS A 105 3.22 1.96 18.19
CA LYS A 105 4.43 1.58 17.45
C LYS A 105 4.53 2.38 16.15
N THR A 106 5.75 2.47 15.65
CA THR A 106 6.05 3.17 14.40
C THR A 106 6.23 2.18 13.27
N TYR A 107 5.36 2.30 12.26
CA TYR A 107 5.41 1.50 11.04
C TYR A 107 5.65 2.41 9.84
N TRP A 108 6.64 2.07 8.99
CA TRP A 108 6.97 2.83 7.78
C TRP A 108 7.00 1.95 6.54
N ALA A 109 6.73 2.58 5.39
CA ALA A 109 6.89 2.02 4.05
C ALA A 109 6.36 0.59 3.92
N PRO A 110 5.04 0.39 4.00
CA PRO A 110 4.44 -0.94 3.83
C PRO A 110 4.59 -1.41 2.38
N GLY A 111 5.25 -2.53 2.14
CA GLY A 111 5.18 -3.27 0.88
C GLY A 111 4.14 -4.37 0.98
N VAL A 112 3.11 -4.37 0.13
CA VAL A 112 1.98 -5.30 0.23
C VAL A 112 1.82 -6.14 -1.02
N ILE A 113 1.72 -7.46 -0.83
CA ILE A 113 1.51 -8.43 -1.90
C ILE A 113 0.26 -9.25 -1.59
N VAL A 114 -0.49 -9.58 -2.63
CA VAL A 114 -1.56 -10.56 -2.59
C VAL A 114 -1.09 -11.84 -3.27
N GLU A 115 -1.14 -12.97 -2.55
CA GLU A 115 -0.84 -14.28 -3.10
C GLU A 115 -1.84 -15.31 -2.57
N GLY A 116 -2.51 -16.01 -3.48
CA GLY A 116 -3.59 -16.93 -3.12
C GLY A 116 -4.73 -16.22 -2.39
N ASP A 117 -5.10 -16.72 -1.23
CA ASP A 117 -6.18 -16.20 -0.39
C ASP A 117 -5.67 -15.28 0.74
N SER A 118 -4.41 -14.85 0.66
CA SER A 118 -3.77 -14.06 1.72
C SER A 118 -3.06 -12.83 1.16
N ALA A 119 -3.02 -11.80 1.98
CA ALA A 119 -2.16 -10.65 1.80
C ALA A 119 -0.93 -10.77 2.72
N HIS A 120 0.21 -10.31 2.24
CA HIS A 120 1.48 -10.29 2.93
C HIS A 120 2.00 -8.84 2.95
N MET A 121 2.32 -8.34 4.13
CA MET A 121 2.90 -7.00 4.30
C MET A 121 4.31 -7.12 4.87
N PHE A 122 5.25 -6.50 4.19
CA PHE A 122 6.63 -6.33 4.64
C PHE A 122 6.79 -4.86 5.02
N VAL A 123 6.86 -4.59 6.30
CA VAL A 123 6.81 -3.22 6.82
C VAL A 123 8.00 -2.95 7.74
N THR A 124 8.53 -1.74 7.67
CA THR A 124 9.52 -1.27 8.63
C THR A 124 8.86 -1.08 9.99
N LEU A 125 9.33 -1.82 11.00
CA LEU A 125 8.99 -1.59 12.41
C LEU A 125 10.17 -0.88 13.08
N LYS A 126 9.97 0.38 13.43
CA LYS A 126 10.99 1.19 14.11
C LYS A 126 10.91 1.01 15.62
N ASP A 127 12.05 0.91 16.25
CA ASP A 127 12.17 1.06 17.70
C ASP A 127 11.97 2.53 18.11
N ASP A 128 10.98 2.79 18.95
CA ASP A 128 10.60 4.13 19.39
C ASP A 128 11.45 4.67 20.55
N SER A 129 12.47 3.93 20.99
CA SER A 129 13.47 4.42 21.95
C SER A 129 14.21 5.66 21.42
N THR A 130 14.23 5.85 20.10
CA THR A 130 14.85 7.00 19.43
C THR A 130 13.78 7.76 18.65
N PRO A 131 13.34 8.94 19.10
CA PRO A 131 12.19 9.66 18.52
C PRO A 131 12.48 10.40 17.22
N VAL A 132 13.67 10.27 16.66
CA VAL A 132 14.10 10.92 15.40
C VAL A 132 14.19 9.91 14.26
N TRP A 133 14.55 10.36 13.06
CA TRP A 133 14.72 9.54 11.85
C TRP A 133 15.69 8.36 11.99
N GLY A 134 16.59 8.39 12.93
CA GLY A 134 17.53 7.32 13.20
C GLY A 134 16.99 6.26 14.15
N GLY A 135 17.89 5.39 14.57
CA GLY A 135 17.64 4.33 15.55
C GLY A 135 17.26 2.99 14.92
N PRO A 136 17.21 1.96 15.77
CA PRO A 136 16.96 0.60 15.32
C PRO A 136 15.63 0.44 14.62
N SER A 137 15.64 -0.34 13.55
CA SER A 137 14.45 -0.71 12.78
C SER A 137 14.64 -2.04 12.07
N ASN A 138 13.56 -2.78 11.92
CA ASN A 138 13.56 -4.11 11.34
C ASN A 138 12.48 -4.20 10.24
N ILE A 139 12.68 -5.07 9.26
CA ILE A 139 11.62 -5.43 8.32
C ILE A 139 10.86 -6.62 8.89
N VAL A 140 9.59 -6.42 9.17
CA VAL A 140 8.69 -7.41 9.75
C VAL A 140 7.66 -7.84 8.70
N HIS A 141 7.41 -9.14 8.63
CA HIS A 141 6.38 -9.73 7.81
C HIS A 141 5.12 -9.97 8.63
N PHE A 142 4.00 -9.45 8.11
CA PHE A 142 2.65 -9.76 8.57
C PHE A 142 1.85 -10.41 7.44
N SER A 143 0.89 -11.26 7.80
CA SER A 143 -0.07 -11.84 6.87
C SER A 143 -1.49 -11.55 7.34
N ALA A 144 -2.41 -11.37 6.39
CA ALA A 144 -3.83 -11.13 6.65
C ALA A 144 -4.71 -11.89 5.64
N PRO A 145 -5.93 -12.33 6.03
CA PRO A 145 -6.90 -12.82 5.07
C PRO A 145 -7.39 -11.65 4.18
N LEU A 146 -7.75 -11.95 2.93
CA LEU A 146 -8.22 -10.93 1.98
C LEU A 146 -9.54 -10.27 2.41
N GLU A 147 -10.32 -10.94 3.25
CA GLU A 147 -11.55 -10.40 3.84
C GLU A 147 -11.30 -9.26 4.82
N ASP A 148 -10.10 -9.21 5.42
CA ASP A 148 -9.74 -8.18 6.41
C ASP A 148 -8.26 -7.79 6.29
N MET A 149 -7.94 -7.00 5.27
CA MET A 149 -6.62 -6.42 5.07
C MET A 149 -6.39 -5.12 5.86
N ILE A 150 -7.24 -4.82 6.84
CA ILE A 150 -7.08 -3.67 7.73
C ILE A 150 -6.76 -4.14 9.16
N SER A 151 -7.59 -5.02 9.73
CA SER A 151 -7.45 -5.45 11.13
C SER A 151 -6.91 -6.87 11.27
N GLY A 152 -6.91 -7.62 10.18
CA GLY A 152 -6.56 -9.04 10.15
C GLY A 152 -5.06 -9.36 10.18
N TRP A 153 -4.17 -8.36 10.23
CA TRP A 153 -2.73 -8.59 10.16
C TRP A 153 -2.19 -9.33 11.38
N ARG A 154 -1.50 -10.45 11.13
CA ARG A 154 -0.84 -11.26 12.14
C ARG A 154 0.64 -11.38 11.81
N ARG A 155 1.49 -11.20 12.81
CA ARG A 155 2.94 -11.29 12.65
C ARG A 155 3.34 -12.71 12.28
N VAL A 156 4.13 -12.81 11.23
CA VAL A 156 4.75 -14.06 10.79
C VAL A 156 6.15 -14.16 11.39
N ASN A 157 7.04 -13.24 11.03
CA ASN A 157 8.41 -13.20 11.52
C ASN A 157 9.06 -11.82 11.35
N THR A 158 10.28 -11.67 11.82
CA THR A 158 11.21 -10.62 11.41
C THR A 158 12.02 -11.14 10.24
N VAL A 159 11.94 -10.49 9.09
CA VAL A 159 12.64 -10.92 7.87
C VAL A 159 14.08 -10.42 7.85
N VAL A 160 14.27 -9.16 8.21
CA VAL A 160 15.59 -8.54 8.31
C VAL A 160 15.75 -7.97 9.71
N ASP A 161 16.69 -8.53 10.44
CA ASP A 161 17.02 -8.18 11.83
C ASP A 161 18.44 -7.61 11.87
N THR A 162 18.62 -6.45 11.30
CA THR A 162 19.87 -5.69 11.30
C THR A 162 19.66 -4.38 12.06
N PRO A 163 20.71 -3.68 12.47
CA PRO A 163 20.55 -2.44 13.25
C PRO A 163 19.62 -1.41 12.64
N ILE A 164 19.63 -1.24 11.31
CA ILE A 164 18.75 -0.29 10.60
C ILE A 164 18.38 -0.87 9.25
N SER A 165 17.20 -1.50 9.16
CA SER A 165 16.63 -1.96 7.88
C SER A 165 15.27 -1.34 7.65
N ILE A 166 15.05 -0.78 6.45
CA ILE A 166 13.84 -0.04 6.07
C ILE A 166 13.46 -0.27 4.61
N ASP A 167 12.25 0.15 4.25
CA ASP A 167 11.78 0.36 2.87
C ASP A 167 11.86 -0.91 2.00
N ALA A 168 11.30 -2.00 2.49
CA ALA A 168 11.24 -3.24 1.72
C ALA A 168 10.23 -3.16 0.59
N THR A 169 10.65 -3.55 -0.61
CA THR A 169 9.75 -3.84 -1.73
C THR A 169 9.94 -5.28 -2.17
N VAL A 170 8.84 -5.96 -2.50
CA VAL A 170 8.84 -7.38 -2.85
C VAL A 170 8.12 -7.60 -4.16
N VAL A 171 8.69 -8.42 -5.03
CA VAL A 171 8.08 -8.75 -6.32
C VAL A 171 8.18 -10.24 -6.59
N LYS A 172 7.19 -10.78 -7.32
CA LYS A 172 7.23 -12.15 -7.82
C LYS A 172 8.12 -12.20 -9.06
N ASN A 173 9.06 -13.12 -9.06
CA ASN A 173 10.01 -13.33 -10.17
C ASN A 173 10.03 -14.82 -10.55
N GLY A 174 9.16 -15.21 -11.48
CA GLY A 174 8.93 -16.62 -11.81
C GLY A 174 8.35 -17.37 -10.61
N ASP A 175 9.06 -18.43 -10.20
CA ASP A 175 8.63 -19.30 -9.08
C ASP A 175 9.17 -18.86 -7.72
N ARG A 176 9.74 -17.67 -7.64
CA ARG A 176 10.32 -17.15 -6.40
C ARG A 176 9.88 -15.69 -6.17
N TRP A 177 10.24 -15.20 -5.01
CA TRP A 177 10.06 -13.83 -4.56
C TRP A 177 11.41 -13.17 -4.36
N ASP A 178 11.55 -11.96 -4.87
CA ASP A 178 12.72 -11.12 -4.72
C ASP A 178 12.35 -9.90 -3.87
N MET A 179 13.17 -9.56 -2.87
CA MET A 179 13.00 -8.40 -2.00
C MET A 179 14.22 -7.49 -2.13
N TRP A 180 13.98 -6.22 -2.30
CA TRP A 180 14.98 -5.17 -2.12
C TRP A 180 14.61 -4.34 -0.90
N TYR A 181 15.60 -3.97 -0.14
CA TYR A 181 15.42 -3.16 1.06
C TYR A 181 16.66 -2.31 1.30
N ARG A 182 16.47 -1.19 1.97
CA ARG A 182 17.59 -0.39 2.44
C ARG A 182 18.08 -0.93 3.77
N ASP A 183 19.37 -1.14 3.89
CA ASP A 183 19.98 -1.63 5.10
C ASP A 183 21.25 -0.85 5.45
N ARG A 184 21.55 -0.78 6.73
CA ARG A 184 22.74 -0.18 7.28
C ARG A 184 23.26 -1.04 8.43
N PRO A 185 23.84 -2.21 8.10
CA PRO A 185 24.34 -3.17 9.11
C PRO A 185 25.47 -2.61 9.96
N THR A 186 26.23 -1.65 9.45
CA THR A 186 27.23 -0.87 10.19
C THR A 186 27.14 0.61 9.79
N GLU A 187 27.80 1.49 10.53
CA GLU A 187 27.80 2.94 10.21
C GLU A 187 28.35 3.25 8.80
N ASP A 188 29.24 2.41 8.30
CA ASP A 188 29.97 2.60 7.04
C ASP A 188 29.39 1.81 5.85
N THR A 189 28.35 0.98 6.04
CA THR A 189 27.92 -0.01 5.04
C THR A 189 26.46 0.15 4.59
N GLY A 190 25.93 1.37 4.57
CA GLY A 190 24.58 1.62 4.10
C GLY A 190 24.41 1.39 2.59
N GLY A 191 23.29 0.82 2.16
CA GLY A 191 22.99 0.58 0.76
C GLY A 191 21.68 -0.13 0.49
N LEU A 192 21.47 -0.48 -0.78
CA LEU A 192 20.37 -1.32 -1.21
C LEU A 192 20.80 -2.79 -1.10
N TYR A 193 20.05 -3.54 -0.35
CA TYR A 193 20.28 -4.97 -0.09
C TYR A 193 19.21 -5.81 -0.78
N TYR A 194 19.48 -7.09 -0.88
CA TYR A 194 18.68 -8.02 -1.64
C TYR A 194 18.47 -9.33 -0.86
N ALA A 195 17.25 -9.86 -0.92
CA ALA A 195 16.87 -11.15 -0.38
C ALA A 195 15.98 -11.94 -1.34
N GLN A 196 15.92 -13.24 -1.18
CA GLN A 196 15.10 -14.15 -1.96
C GLN A 196 14.30 -15.09 -1.08
N SER A 197 13.09 -15.44 -1.55
CA SER A 197 12.23 -16.46 -0.95
C SER A 197 11.54 -17.30 -2.02
N ASN A 198 11.24 -18.56 -1.71
CA ASN A 198 10.40 -19.41 -2.55
C ASN A 198 8.95 -19.51 -2.07
N ASP A 199 8.64 -18.96 -0.88
CA ASP A 199 7.35 -19.16 -0.22
C ASP A 199 6.80 -17.93 0.52
N LEU A 200 7.49 -16.77 0.45
CA LEU A 200 7.23 -15.52 1.19
C LEU A 200 7.53 -15.60 2.71
N TYR A 201 7.70 -16.80 3.27
CA TYR A 201 7.88 -17.00 4.70
C TYR A 201 9.33 -17.14 5.11
N HIS A 202 10.14 -17.80 4.26
CA HIS A 202 11.56 -18.07 4.52
C HIS A 202 12.42 -17.29 3.53
N TRP A 203 13.19 -16.34 4.05
CA TRP A 203 14.01 -15.45 3.24
C TRP A 203 15.50 -15.74 3.40
N THR A 204 16.20 -15.76 2.29
CA THR A 204 17.67 -15.85 2.25
C THR A 204 18.23 -14.47 1.90
N LEU A 205 18.91 -13.85 2.86
CA LEU A 205 19.60 -12.58 2.65
C LEU A 205 20.82 -12.80 1.74
N LYS A 206 20.91 -12.03 0.66
CA LYS A 206 21.97 -12.15 -0.38
C LYS A 206 23.04 -11.07 -0.26
N GLY A 207 22.85 -10.10 0.63
CA GLY A 207 23.75 -8.98 0.83
C GLY A 207 23.48 -7.79 -0.08
N LEU A 208 24.49 -6.95 -0.28
CA LEU A 208 24.40 -5.73 -1.08
C LEU A 208 24.02 -6.05 -2.52
N ALA A 209 23.00 -5.39 -3.03
CA ALA A 209 22.60 -5.52 -4.43
C ALA A 209 23.72 -5.00 -5.33
N LYS A 210 24.22 -5.86 -6.18
CA LYS A 210 25.26 -5.51 -7.16
C LYS A 210 24.58 -5.03 -8.43
N GLY A 211 24.68 -3.77 -8.70
CA GLY A 211 24.23 -3.14 -9.93
C GLY A 211 24.88 -1.77 -10.02
N ASP A 212 24.81 -1.14 -11.16
CA ASP A 212 25.36 0.21 -11.40
C ASP A 212 24.50 1.29 -10.72
N ILE A 213 24.15 1.07 -9.44
CA ILE A 213 23.30 1.95 -8.64
C ILE A 213 24.06 3.22 -8.21
N ASN A 214 25.37 3.23 -8.41
CA ASN A 214 26.21 4.39 -8.08
C ASN A 214 26.10 5.54 -9.11
N ASN A 215 25.27 5.38 -10.15
CA ASN A 215 25.06 6.38 -11.20
C ASN A 215 23.63 6.93 -11.24
N VAL A 216 22.87 6.86 -10.15
CA VAL A 216 21.53 7.46 -10.03
C VAL A 216 21.58 8.61 -9.05
#